data_24ebe94059ea44fb8611c0ae5fc88d8d
#
_entry.id   24ebe94059ea44fb8611c0ae5fc88d8d
#
_cell.length_a   1.000
_cell.length_b   1.000
_cell.length_c   1.000
_cell.angle_alpha   90.00
_cell.angle_beta   90.00
_cell.angle_gamma   90.00
#
_symmetry.space_group_name_H-M   'P 1'
#
loop_
_entity.id
_entity.type
_entity.pdbx_description
1 polymer ?
#
loop_
_entity_poly.entity_id
_entity_poly.type
_entity_poly.pdbx_seq_one_letter_code
_entity_poly.pdbx_strand_id
1 'polypeptide(L)'
;MAQKLRRDAGTAWIERTNPLAGLSIREAQSVFDRARAGDTQRLHWIFQEIEAANPTLMTCVERRASALAALPWKVTANPSADAALGGEQKDAAERLVRAVEDFDEAVEHLGLGFFRGFAYAQPLWEADGTVRRISLLESWQFLSRDGRLYFNPACDGFSASAEEVTPDAGLVGVRRRRAIDYPALAIHIRAAVGDGAWGRFLERIALPKPAVIMAPNATEDDRAAYVASAEETEDGRVSVWPSGTALTDFMGGSRGQDPFSAFVRHQDERIAVSYTHLRA
;
A
#
# COMPACT_ATOMS: atom_id res chain seq x y z
N MET A 1 -23.24 28.20 -3.57
CA MET A 1 -22.25 27.86 -2.53
C MET A 1 -21.76 26.45 -2.84
N ALA A 2 -20.47 26.25 -3.20
CA ALA A 2 -19.98 24.93 -3.55
C ALA A 2 -20.07 23.97 -2.36
N GLN A 3 -20.37 22.71 -2.62
CA GLN A 3 -20.38 21.65 -1.62
C GLN A 3 -18.98 21.52 -0.99
N LYS A 4 -18.89 21.70 0.34
CA LYS A 4 -17.64 21.44 1.07
C LYS A 4 -17.70 20.05 1.68
N LEU A 5 -16.81 19.16 1.22
CA LEU A 5 -16.73 17.82 1.76
C LEU A 5 -16.13 17.83 3.18
N ARG A 6 -16.71 17.03 4.09
CA ARG A 6 -16.26 16.94 5.49
C ARG A 6 -15.08 15.99 5.60
N ARG A 7 -13.95 16.48 6.09
CA ARG A 7 -12.68 15.72 6.22
C ARG A 7 -12.45 15.02 7.57
N ASP A 8 -13.13 15.49 8.62
CA ASP A 8 -12.62 15.32 9.98
C ASP A 8 -12.89 13.96 10.65
N ALA A 9 -13.73 13.09 10.06
CA ALA A 9 -14.13 11.84 10.71
C ALA A 9 -13.27 10.61 10.37
N GLY A 10 -12.52 10.64 9.27
CA GLY A 10 -11.82 9.46 8.74
C GLY A 10 -10.45 9.17 9.37
N THR A 11 -9.73 10.20 9.79
CA THR A 11 -8.35 10.07 10.28
C THR A 11 -8.27 9.21 11.54
N ALA A 12 -9.20 9.37 12.47
CA ALA A 12 -9.21 8.62 13.73
C ALA A 12 -9.46 7.11 13.56
N TRP A 13 -10.05 6.68 12.44
CA TRP A 13 -10.28 5.26 12.16
C TRP A 13 -9.01 4.59 11.61
N ILE A 14 -8.25 5.26 10.74
CA ILE A 14 -7.00 4.74 10.15
C ILE A 14 -5.94 4.53 11.22
N GLU A 15 -5.80 5.44 12.17
CA GLU A 15 -4.81 5.36 13.25
C GLU A 15 -4.99 4.13 14.16
N ARG A 16 -6.18 3.52 14.16
CA ARG A 16 -6.51 2.43 15.08
C ARG A 16 -6.32 1.02 14.51
N THR A 17 -6.24 0.87 13.20
CA THR A 17 -6.26 -0.47 12.59
C THR A 17 -5.36 -0.53 11.36
N ASN A 18 -4.29 -1.33 11.41
CA ASN A 18 -3.49 -1.61 10.21
C ASN A 18 -4.26 -2.58 9.30
N PRO A 19 -4.65 -2.21 8.07
CA PRO A 19 -5.45 -3.06 7.18
C PRO A 19 -4.67 -4.26 6.62
N LEU A 20 -3.33 -4.26 6.76
CA LEU A 20 -2.47 -5.37 6.34
C LEU A 20 -2.32 -6.41 7.45
N ALA A 21 -2.62 -6.06 8.72
CA ALA A 21 -2.49 -6.98 9.84
C ALA A 21 -3.46 -8.16 9.66
N GLY A 22 -2.91 -9.36 9.50
CA GLY A 22 -3.68 -10.58 9.31
C GLY A 22 -4.35 -10.72 7.93
N LEU A 23 -4.01 -9.89 6.94
CA LEU A 23 -4.60 -9.94 5.61
C LEU A 23 -4.34 -11.28 4.93
N SER A 24 -5.33 -12.15 4.95
CA SER A 24 -5.31 -13.46 4.31
C SER A 24 -5.80 -13.36 2.84
N ILE A 25 -5.53 -14.41 2.07
CA ILE A 25 -6.05 -14.53 0.68
C ILE A 25 -7.58 -14.44 0.65
N ARG A 26 -8.27 -15.04 1.65
CA ARG A 26 -9.73 -15.02 1.75
C ARG A 26 -10.26 -13.61 2.01
N GLU A 27 -9.62 -12.87 2.90
CA GLU A 27 -10.00 -11.49 3.20
C GLU A 27 -9.76 -10.58 2.01
N ALA A 28 -8.62 -10.71 1.32
CA ALA A 28 -8.37 -9.98 0.09
C ALA A 28 -9.43 -10.26 -0.98
N GLN A 29 -9.87 -11.52 -1.13
CA GLN A 29 -10.95 -11.88 -2.04
C GLN A 29 -12.26 -11.16 -1.66
N SER A 30 -12.61 -11.14 -0.37
CA SER A 30 -13.78 -10.41 0.13
C SER A 30 -13.69 -8.91 -0.16
N VAL A 31 -12.51 -8.31 0.02
CA VAL A 31 -12.26 -6.89 -0.31
C VAL A 31 -12.48 -6.63 -1.80
N PHE A 32 -11.97 -7.50 -2.67
CA PHE A 32 -12.20 -7.38 -4.12
C PHE A 32 -13.68 -7.51 -4.50
N ASP A 33 -14.42 -8.42 -3.89
CA ASP A 33 -15.83 -8.61 -4.17
C ASP A 33 -16.65 -7.40 -3.73
N ARG A 34 -16.35 -6.81 -2.56
CA ARG A 34 -16.94 -5.54 -2.11
C ARG A 34 -16.61 -4.40 -3.06
N ALA A 35 -15.36 -4.29 -3.50
CA ALA A 35 -14.95 -3.25 -4.44
C ALA A 35 -15.67 -3.35 -5.80
N ARG A 36 -15.93 -4.58 -6.28
CA ARG A 36 -16.75 -4.81 -7.49
C ARG A 36 -18.21 -4.38 -7.30
N ALA A 37 -18.71 -4.48 -6.07
CA ALA A 37 -20.04 -3.98 -5.70
C ALA A 37 -20.06 -2.45 -5.47
N GLY A 38 -18.91 -1.77 -5.63
CA GLY A 38 -18.77 -0.31 -5.51
C GLY A 38 -18.23 0.18 -4.18
N ASP A 39 -18.10 -0.68 -3.16
CA ASP A 39 -17.44 -0.36 -1.90
C ASP A 39 -15.93 -0.53 -2.05
N THR A 40 -15.27 0.52 -2.53
CA THR A 40 -13.82 0.54 -2.83
C THR A 40 -12.97 1.01 -1.67
N GLN A 41 -13.55 1.48 -0.57
CA GLN A 41 -12.86 2.17 0.52
C GLN A 41 -11.74 1.31 1.13
N ARG A 42 -12.06 0.12 1.62
CA ARG A 42 -11.07 -0.77 2.24
C ARG A 42 -9.98 -1.19 1.25
N LEU A 43 -10.31 -1.35 -0.05
CA LEU A 43 -9.33 -1.67 -1.07
C LEU A 43 -8.31 -0.56 -1.25
N HIS A 44 -8.76 0.69 -1.37
CA HIS A 44 -7.87 1.85 -1.53
C HIS A 44 -7.03 2.13 -0.29
N TRP A 45 -7.57 1.88 0.88
CA TRP A 45 -6.81 1.96 2.11
C TRP A 45 -5.70 0.89 2.16
N ILE A 46 -6.01 -0.36 1.79
CA ILE A 46 -5.00 -1.41 1.65
C ILE A 46 -3.93 -1.03 0.63
N PHE A 47 -4.30 -0.44 -0.51
CA PHE A 47 -3.32 0.01 -1.51
C PHE A 47 -2.36 1.05 -0.93
N GLN A 48 -2.86 2.04 -0.23
CA GLN A 48 -2.05 3.07 0.40
C GLN A 48 -1.06 2.48 1.43
N GLU A 49 -1.50 1.54 2.23
CA GLU A 49 -0.63 0.87 3.20
C GLU A 49 0.42 -0.04 2.53
N ILE A 50 0.07 -0.72 1.43
CA ILE A 50 1.05 -1.49 0.66
C ILE A 50 2.08 -0.57 0.00
N GLU A 51 1.65 0.56 -0.56
CA GLU A 51 2.55 1.57 -1.13
C GLU A 51 3.55 2.05 -0.08
N ALA A 52 3.11 2.30 1.15
CA ALA A 52 3.97 2.72 2.26
C ALA A 52 4.87 1.60 2.80
N ALA A 53 4.38 0.35 2.82
CA ALA A 53 5.10 -0.79 3.40
C ALA A 53 6.13 -1.43 2.46
N ASN A 54 5.98 -1.27 1.13
CA ASN A 54 6.87 -1.88 0.14
C ASN A 54 7.80 -0.81 -0.48
N PRO A 55 9.12 -0.81 -0.17
CA PRO A 55 10.05 0.21 -0.64
C PRO A 55 10.18 0.28 -2.17
N THR A 56 10.08 -0.87 -2.85
CA THR A 56 10.13 -0.94 -4.32
C THR A 56 8.92 -0.26 -4.93
N LEU A 57 7.75 -0.53 -4.38
CA LEU A 57 6.49 0.07 -4.82
C LEU A 57 6.47 1.58 -4.56
N MET A 58 6.80 1.99 -3.34
CA MET A 58 6.91 3.40 -2.94
C MET A 58 7.81 4.17 -3.91
N THR A 59 9.02 3.67 -4.16
CA THR A 59 9.96 4.31 -5.09
C THR A 59 9.40 4.43 -6.51
N CYS A 60 8.69 3.42 -7.01
CA CYS A 60 8.09 3.46 -8.35
C CYS A 60 6.95 4.48 -8.44
N VAL A 61 6.10 4.55 -7.42
CA VAL A 61 4.96 5.49 -7.35
C VAL A 61 5.46 6.93 -7.24
N GLU A 62 6.35 7.21 -6.28
CA GLU A 62 6.91 8.55 -6.06
C GLU A 62 7.63 9.08 -7.28
N ARG A 63 8.52 8.29 -7.90
CA ARG A 63 9.23 8.72 -9.11
C ARG A 63 8.29 9.14 -10.23
N ARG A 64 7.15 8.48 -10.38
CA ARG A 64 6.20 8.81 -11.44
C ARG A 64 5.33 10.01 -11.09
N ALA A 65 4.88 10.11 -9.84
CA ALA A 65 4.12 11.25 -9.37
C ALA A 65 4.95 12.53 -9.48
N SER A 66 6.18 12.53 -8.95
CA SER A 66 7.09 13.68 -9.04
C SER A 66 7.53 14.01 -10.48
N ALA A 67 7.65 13.00 -11.35
CA ALA A 67 7.93 13.25 -12.76
C ALA A 67 6.77 13.97 -13.46
N LEU A 68 5.52 13.76 -13.05
CA LEU A 68 4.36 14.49 -13.58
C LEU A 68 4.38 15.96 -13.13
N ALA A 69 4.67 16.22 -11.86
CA ALA A 69 4.76 17.58 -11.32
C ALA A 69 5.92 18.39 -11.97
N ALA A 70 7.03 17.70 -12.29
CA ALA A 70 8.17 18.32 -12.95
C ALA A 70 7.95 18.65 -14.44
N LEU A 71 6.85 18.21 -15.05
CA LEU A 71 6.57 18.52 -16.46
C LEU A 71 6.21 20.00 -16.64
N PRO A 72 6.82 20.70 -17.62
CA PRO A 72 6.44 22.07 -17.90
C PRO A 72 5.01 22.13 -18.47
N TRP A 73 4.18 22.95 -17.87
CA TRP A 73 2.82 23.18 -18.31
C TRP A 73 2.64 24.58 -18.92
N LYS A 74 1.64 24.71 -19.77
CA LYS A 74 1.23 26.00 -20.34
C LYS A 74 -0.28 26.07 -20.50
N VAL A 75 -0.84 27.23 -20.30
CA VAL A 75 -2.23 27.53 -20.63
C VAL A 75 -2.32 27.98 -22.10
N THR A 76 -3.23 27.38 -22.84
CA THR A 76 -3.48 27.74 -24.25
C THR A 76 -4.93 28.15 -24.41
N ALA A 77 -5.16 29.22 -25.20
CA ALA A 77 -6.51 29.62 -25.56
C ALA A 77 -7.19 28.54 -26.42
N ASN A 78 -8.51 28.38 -26.25
CA ASN A 78 -9.27 27.50 -27.14
C ASN A 78 -9.22 28.05 -28.57
N PRO A 79 -8.79 27.26 -29.59
CA PRO A 79 -8.73 27.73 -30.98
C PRO A 79 -10.07 28.20 -31.56
N SER A 80 -11.21 27.77 -30.97
CA SER A 80 -12.54 28.16 -31.39
C SER A 80 -13.08 29.42 -30.71
N ALA A 81 -12.32 30.00 -29.75
CA ALA A 81 -12.70 31.23 -29.09
C ALA A 81 -12.34 32.46 -29.93
N ASP A 82 -13.10 33.55 -29.76
CA ASP A 82 -12.71 34.86 -30.28
C ASP A 82 -11.28 35.22 -29.82
N ALA A 83 -10.42 35.67 -30.74
CA ALA A 83 -9.00 35.83 -30.45
C ALA A 83 -8.73 36.84 -29.31
N ALA A 84 -9.54 37.86 -29.15
CA ALA A 84 -9.40 38.88 -28.09
C ALA A 84 -9.86 38.27 -26.72
N LEU A 85 -11.03 37.68 -26.68
CA LEU A 85 -11.57 36.99 -25.46
C LEU A 85 -10.72 35.79 -25.04
N GLY A 86 -10.21 35.02 -26.02
CA GLY A 86 -9.33 33.89 -25.77
C GLY A 86 -8.01 34.27 -25.11
N GLY A 87 -7.45 35.43 -25.46
CA GLY A 87 -6.24 35.96 -24.82
C GLY A 87 -6.45 36.35 -23.38
N GLU A 88 -7.48 37.12 -23.08
CA GLU A 88 -7.82 37.52 -21.70
C GLU A 88 -8.17 36.36 -20.81
N GLN A 89 -8.94 35.38 -21.30
CA GLN A 89 -9.29 34.17 -20.58
C GLN A 89 -8.06 33.29 -20.28
N LYS A 90 -7.15 33.18 -21.25
CA LYS A 90 -5.87 32.47 -21.06
C LYS A 90 -5.06 33.10 -19.92
N ASP A 91 -4.89 34.45 -19.97
CA ASP A 91 -4.09 35.16 -18.97
C ASP A 91 -4.74 35.12 -17.58
N ALA A 92 -6.07 35.13 -17.50
CA ALA A 92 -6.81 34.97 -16.27
C ALA A 92 -6.64 33.54 -15.70
N ALA A 93 -6.76 32.53 -16.54
CA ALA A 93 -6.55 31.14 -16.13
C ALA A 93 -5.10 30.86 -15.69
N GLU A 94 -4.12 31.44 -16.39
CA GLU A 94 -2.72 31.30 -16.00
C GLU A 94 -2.43 31.97 -14.66
N ARG A 95 -3.01 33.15 -14.39
CA ARG A 95 -2.91 33.78 -13.07
C ARG A 95 -3.55 32.94 -11.96
N LEU A 96 -4.72 32.35 -12.21
CA LEU A 96 -5.38 31.46 -11.24
C LEU A 96 -4.50 30.26 -10.88
N VAL A 97 -3.95 29.56 -11.88
CA VAL A 97 -3.10 28.40 -11.63
C VAL A 97 -1.82 28.79 -10.90
N ARG A 98 -1.18 29.90 -11.29
CA ARG A 98 0.05 30.38 -10.62
C ARG A 98 -0.18 30.90 -9.19
N ALA A 99 -1.42 31.22 -8.81
CA ALA A 99 -1.77 31.66 -7.47
C ALA A 99 -1.95 30.48 -6.51
N VAL A 100 -2.02 29.23 -7.00
CA VAL A 100 -2.14 28.03 -6.18
C VAL A 100 -0.78 27.70 -5.56
N GLU A 101 -0.70 27.73 -4.23
CA GLU A 101 0.54 27.55 -3.49
C GLU A 101 1.06 26.10 -3.53
N ASP A 102 0.13 25.14 -3.58
CA ASP A 102 0.37 23.68 -3.52
C ASP A 102 0.06 22.98 -4.85
N PHE A 103 0.25 23.66 -5.98
CA PHE A 103 -0.13 23.14 -7.29
C PHE A 103 0.64 21.85 -7.66
N ASP A 104 1.95 21.80 -7.42
CA ASP A 104 2.78 20.64 -7.76
C ASP A 104 2.38 19.42 -6.89
N GLU A 105 2.11 19.63 -5.60
CA GLU A 105 1.60 18.59 -4.70
C GLU A 105 0.24 18.05 -5.18
N ALA A 106 -0.64 18.94 -5.64
CA ALA A 106 -1.93 18.54 -6.22
C ALA A 106 -1.76 17.71 -7.51
N VAL A 107 -0.79 18.05 -8.36
CA VAL A 107 -0.46 17.28 -9.56
C VAL A 107 0.09 15.92 -9.21
N GLU A 108 1.00 15.82 -8.24
CA GLU A 108 1.51 14.55 -7.71
C GLU A 108 0.38 13.67 -7.18
N HIS A 109 -0.49 14.23 -6.35
CA HIS A 109 -1.64 13.53 -5.81
C HIS A 109 -2.59 13.00 -6.91
N LEU A 110 -2.91 13.83 -7.90
CA LEU A 110 -3.74 13.41 -9.04
C LEU A 110 -3.03 12.32 -9.87
N GLY A 111 -1.69 12.36 -9.92
CA GLY A 111 -0.87 11.32 -10.53
C GLY A 111 -1.08 9.93 -9.91
N LEU A 112 -1.38 9.85 -8.62
CA LEU A 112 -1.71 8.58 -7.94
C LEU A 112 -2.94 7.89 -8.54
N GLY A 113 -3.82 8.64 -9.19
CA GLY A 113 -4.97 8.07 -9.90
C GLY A 113 -4.59 7.09 -11.01
N PHE A 114 -3.36 7.16 -11.53
CA PHE A 114 -2.83 6.17 -12.49
C PHE A 114 -2.64 4.80 -11.85
N PHE A 115 -2.28 4.74 -10.58
CA PHE A 115 -2.01 3.52 -9.83
C PHE A 115 -3.29 3.00 -9.18
N ARG A 116 -3.97 3.84 -8.44
CA ARG A 116 -5.16 3.53 -7.63
C ARG A 116 -6.45 3.40 -8.44
N GLY A 117 -6.46 3.88 -9.71
CA GLY A 117 -7.63 3.90 -10.58
C GLY A 117 -8.40 5.21 -10.57
N PHE A 118 -8.30 6.00 -9.50
CA PHE A 118 -8.78 7.38 -9.44
C PHE A 118 -8.05 8.16 -8.33
N ALA A 119 -8.01 9.47 -8.49
CA ALA A 119 -7.63 10.42 -7.46
C ALA A 119 -8.47 11.69 -7.64
N TYR A 120 -8.86 12.32 -6.53
CA TYR A 120 -9.64 13.54 -6.52
C TYR A 120 -9.00 14.58 -5.61
N ALA A 121 -9.18 15.85 -6.02
CA ALA A 121 -8.79 17.00 -5.25
C ALA A 121 -9.89 18.06 -5.34
N GLN A 122 -10.04 18.89 -4.32
CA GLN A 122 -11.04 19.95 -4.27
C GLN A 122 -10.35 21.31 -4.18
N PRO A 123 -10.44 22.15 -5.23
CA PRO A 123 -10.02 23.55 -5.15
C PRO A 123 -10.83 24.31 -4.08
N LEU A 124 -10.14 25.02 -3.22
CA LEU A 124 -10.75 25.85 -2.18
C LEU A 124 -10.83 27.28 -2.69
N TRP A 125 -12.05 27.69 -3.07
CA TRP A 125 -12.33 29.02 -3.61
C TRP A 125 -12.43 30.04 -2.49
N GLU A 126 -11.67 31.11 -2.63
CA GLU A 126 -11.77 32.31 -1.79
C GLU A 126 -12.93 33.20 -2.23
N ALA A 127 -13.27 34.17 -1.37
CA ALA A 127 -14.39 35.10 -1.64
C ALA A 127 -14.14 36.00 -2.86
N ASP A 128 -12.89 36.21 -3.21
CA ASP A 128 -12.46 37.01 -4.37
C ASP A 128 -12.46 36.22 -5.70
N GLY A 129 -12.86 34.94 -5.66
CA GLY A 129 -12.87 34.06 -6.82
C GLY A 129 -11.51 33.46 -7.18
N THR A 130 -10.52 33.56 -6.30
CA THR A 130 -9.21 32.90 -6.48
C THR A 130 -9.17 31.53 -5.81
N VAL A 131 -8.24 30.69 -6.22
CA VAL A 131 -7.90 29.41 -5.56
C VAL A 131 -6.47 29.53 -5.06
N ARG A 132 -6.27 29.48 -3.75
CA ARG A 132 -4.94 29.48 -3.15
C ARG A 132 -4.46 28.11 -2.76
N ARG A 133 -5.38 27.23 -2.41
CA ARG A 133 -5.10 25.87 -1.95
C ARG A 133 -6.01 24.84 -2.61
N ILE A 134 -5.48 23.65 -2.77
CA ILE A 134 -6.20 22.47 -3.26
C ILE A 134 -6.24 21.44 -2.15
N SER A 135 -7.44 21.06 -1.75
CA SER A 135 -7.68 20.00 -0.78
C SER A 135 -7.46 18.64 -1.42
N LEU A 136 -6.42 17.93 -1.06
CA LEU A 136 -6.18 16.56 -1.49
C LEU A 136 -7.15 15.61 -0.78
N LEU A 137 -7.83 14.77 -1.55
CA LEU A 137 -8.85 13.85 -1.02
C LEU A 137 -8.35 12.41 -1.18
N GLU A 138 -8.30 11.69 -0.08
CA GLU A 138 -7.81 10.32 -0.09
C GLU A 138 -8.75 9.38 -0.83
N SER A 139 -8.18 8.50 -1.68
CA SER A 139 -8.98 7.59 -2.51
C SER A 139 -9.86 6.66 -1.70
N TRP A 140 -9.43 6.26 -0.48
CA TRP A 140 -10.23 5.42 0.42
C TRP A 140 -11.46 6.12 1.00
N GLN A 141 -11.60 7.43 0.86
CA GLN A 141 -12.80 8.18 1.28
C GLN A 141 -13.95 8.08 0.28
N PHE A 142 -13.73 7.43 -0.86
CA PHE A 142 -14.71 7.41 -1.93
C PHE A 142 -15.30 6.03 -2.18
N LEU A 143 -16.56 6.03 -2.58
CA LEU A 143 -17.35 4.89 -3.04
C LEU A 143 -17.96 5.21 -4.40
N SER A 144 -18.26 4.18 -5.19
CA SER A 144 -18.93 4.37 -6.48
C SER A 144 -20.04 3.35 -6.66
N ARG A 145 -21.28 3.78 -6.86
CA ARG A 145 -22.44 2.92 -7.15
C ARG A 145 -23.22 3.51 -8.31
N ASP A 146 -23.56 2.68 -9.27
CA ASP A 146 -24.38 3.06 -10.44
C ASP A 146 -23.87 4.30 -11.20
N GLY A 147 -22.53 4.43 -11.27
CA GLY A 147 -21.87 5.58 -11.91
C GLY A 147 -21.84 6.85 -11.07
N ARG A 148 -22.46 6.86 -9.90
CA ARG A 148 -22.43 7.98 -8.94
C ARG A 148 -21.27 7.82 -7.98
N LEU A 149 -20.69 8.95 -7.57
CA LEU A 149 -19.61 9.03 -6.62
C LEU A 149 -20.17 9.46 -5.26
N TYR A 150 -19.71 8.80 -4.19
CA TYR A 150 -20.05 9.12 -2.82
C TYR A 150 -18.78 9.39 -2.05
N PHE A 151 -18.82 10.40 -1.18
CA PHE A 151 -17.74 10.70 -0.24
C PHE A 151 -18.16 10.24 1.16
N ASN A 152 -17.30 9.43 1.78
CA ASN A 152 -17.54 8.91 3.12
C ASN A 152 -16.23 8.81 3.91
N PRO A 153 -15.85 9.85 4.66
CA PRO A 153 -14.62 9.85 5.46
C PRO A 153 -14.67 8.90 6.67
N ALA A 154 -15.87 8.43 7.07
CA ALA A 154 -16.01 7.44 8.14
C ALA A 154 -15.56 6.03 7.73
N CYS A 155 -15.42 5.77 6.43
CA CYS A 155 -14.96 4.51 5.87
C CYS A 155 -15.80 3.27 6.28
N ASP A 156 -17.09 3.46 6.48
CA ASP A 156 -18.05 2.44 6.90
C ASP A 156 -18.95 1.94 5.75
N GLY A 157 -18.47 2.11 4.52
CA GLY A 157 -19.15 1.66 3.30
C GLY A 157 -20.31 2.57 2.91
N PHE A 158 -21.37 1.99 2.33
CA PHE A 158 -22.58 2.71 1.95
C PHE A 158 -23.52 2.92 3.15
N SER A 159 -23.02 3.50 4.22
CA SER A 159 -23.80 3.88 5.40
C SER A 159 -24.55 5.20 5.19
N ALA A 160 -25.25 5.65 6.24
CA ALA A 160 -25.91 6.95 6.24
C ALA A 160 -24.94 8.14 6.21
N SER A 161 -23.65 7.91 6.48
CA SER A 161 -22.58 8.91 6.40
C SER A 161 -22.05 9.12 4.99
N ALA A 162 -22.40 8.25 4.04
CA ALA A 162 -22.00 8.40 2.64
C ALA A 162 -22.81 9.50 1.95
N GLU A 163 -22.13 10.58 1.56
CA GLU A 163 -22.71 11.75 0.90
C GLU A 163 -22.48 11.68 -0.61
N GLU A 164 -23.56 11.79 -1.43
CA GLU A 164 -23.41 11.83 -2.87
C GLU A 164 -22.65 13.09 -3.31
N VAL A 165 -21.61 12.91 -4.10
CA VAL A 165 -20.82 14.01 -4.65
C VAL A 165 -21.56 14.61 -5.84
N THR A 166 -22.07 15.81 -5.69
CA THR A 166 -22.77 16.55 -6.72
C THR A 166 -21.81 17.32 -7.63
N PRO A 167 -22.19 17.69 -8.86
CA PRO A 167 -21.32 18.44 -9.77
C PRO A 167 -20.82 19.78 -9.21
N ASP A 168 -21.57 20.40 -8.31
CA ASP A 168 -21.20 21.66 -7.67
C ASP A 168 -20.15 21.50 -6.54
N ALA A 169 -19.77 20.27 -6.19
CA ALA A 169 -18.63 20.01 -5.33
C ALA A 169 -17.32 20.54 -5.94
N GLY A 170 -17.28 20.74 -7.26
CA GLY A 170 -16.12 21.30 -7.96
C GLY A 170 -14.87 20.44 -7.85
N LEU A 171 -15.02 19.12 -7.84
CA LEU A 171 -13.87 18.21 -7.77
C LEU A 171 -13.08 18.20 -9.08
N VAL A 172 -11.77 18.26 -8.96
CA VAL A 172 -10.83 17.93 -10.03
C VAL A 172 -10.36 16.50 -9.81
N GLY A 173 -10.36 15.69 -10.87
CA GLY A 173 -10.00 14.28 -10.67
C GLY A 173 -9.53 13.58 -11.91
N VAL A 174 -8.77 12.51 -11.68
CA VAL A 174 -8.32 11.56 -12.69
C VAL A 174 -9.00 10.22 -12.42
N ARG A 175 -9.58 9.62 -13.46
CA ARG A 175 -10.14 8.26 -13.41
C ARG A 175 -9.54 7.39 -14.51
N ARG A 176 -9.22 6.15 -14.16
CA ARG A 176 -8.79 5.13 -15.11
C ARG A 176 -9.71 3.92 -15.07
N ARG A 177 -9.76 3.19 -16.17
CA ARG A 177 -10.57 1.98 -16.27
C ARG A 177 -10.03 0.84 -15.41
N ARG A 178 -8.71 0.80 -15.17
CA ARG A 178 -8.03 -0.26 -14.41
C ARG A 178 -6.98 0.34 -13.50
N ALA A 179 -7.05 0.00 -12.23
CA ALA A 179 -6.01 0.31 -11.26
C ALA A 179 -4.85 -0.68 -11.40
N ILE A 180 -3.61 -0.18 -11.27
CA ILE A 180 -2.40 -1.00 -11.31
C ILE A 180 -2.20 -1.71 -9.98
N ASP A 181 -2.66 -1.12 -8.90
CA ASP A 181 -2.56 -1.66 -7.53
C ASP A 181 -3.30 -3.00 -7.36
N TYR A 182 -4.26 -3.34 -8.23
CA TYR A 182 -4.89 -4.65 -8.21
C TYR A 182 -3.89 -5.82 -8.36
N PRO A 183 -3.06 -5.88 -9.43
CA PRO A 183 -2.03 -6.91 -9.50
C PRO A 183 -0.98 -6.77 -8.40
N ALA A 184 -0.65 -5.55 -7.95
CA ALA A 184 0.29 -5.31 -6.87
C ALA A 184 -0.17 -5.94 -5.55
N LEU A 185 -1.44 -5.81 -5.19
CA LEU A 185 -2.00 -6.46 -4.00
C LEU A 185 -1.84 -7.98 -4.06
N ALA A 186 -2.12 -8.60 -5.20
CA ALA A 186 -1.97 -10.05 -5.37
C ALA A 186 -0.51 -10.50 -5.24
N ILE A 187 0.43 -9.69 -5.74
CA ILE A 187 1.87 -9.94 -5.62
C ILE A 187 2.32 -9.75 -4.17
N HIS A 188 1.87 -8.68 -3.51
CA HIS A 188 2.18 -8.40 -2.10
C HIS A 188 1.73 -9.53 -1.17
N ILE A 189 0.50 -10.02 -1.32
CA ILE A 189 -0.02 -11.15 -0.51
C ILE A 189 0.84 -12.39 -0.71
N ARG A 190 1.26 -12.69 -1.96
CA ARG A 190 2.14 -13.83 -2.23
C ARG A 190 3.51 -13.65 -1.59
N ALA A 191 4.09 -12.46 -1.66
CA ALA A 191 5.35 -12.13 -1.03
C ALA A 191 5.26 -12.31 0.50
N ALA A 192 4.23 -11.75 1.14
CA ALA A 192 4.01 -11.87 2.59
C ALA A 192 3.86 -13.33 3.06
N VAL A 193 3.19 -14.19 2.27
CA VAL A 193 3.14 -15.64 2.55
C VAL A 193 4.51 -16.27 2.43
N GLY A 194 5.31 -15.90 1.43
CA GLY A 194 6.68 -16.37 1.23
C GLY A 194 7.60 -15.96 2.38
N ASP A 195 7.55 -14.70 2.79
CA ASP A 195 8.32 -14.17 3.91
C ASP A 195 7.97 -14.86 5.22
N GLY A 196 6.69 -15.04 5.50
CA GLY A 196 6.24 -15.79 6.68
C GLY A 196 6.66 -17.26 6.67
N ALA A 197 6.71 -17.89 5.49
CA ALA A 197 7.22 -19.25 5.36
C ALA A 197 8.74 -19.29 5.56
N TRP A 198 9.45 -18.30 5.04
CA TRP A 198 10.90 -18.14 5.23
C TRP A 198 11.25 -17.91 6.70
N GLY A 199 10.53 -17.00 7.39
CA GLY A 199 10.72 -16.79 8.83
C GLY A 199 10.56 -18.09 9.62
N ARG A 200 9.49 -18.85 9.39
CA ARG A 200 9.29 -20.16 10.04
C ARG A 200 10.36 -21.19 9.66
N PHE A 201 10.89 -21.12 8.45
CA PHE A 201 12.01 -21.97 8.03
C PHE A 201 13.27 -21.61 8.82
N LEU A 202 13.60 -20.31 8.93
CA LEU A 202 14.76 -19.85 9.70
C LEU A 202 14.66 -20.22 11.18
N GLU A 203 13.49 -20.06 11.79
CA GLU A 203 13.24 -20.42 13.19
C GLU A 203 13.38 -21.93 13.44
N ARG A 204 12.93 -22.77 12.51
CA ARG A 204 12.86 -24.21 12.71
C ARG A 204 14.05 -24.99 12.18
N ILE A 205 14.67 -24.54 11.11
CA ILE A 205 15.63 -25.33 10.34
C ILE A 205 16.99 -24.64 10.21
N ALA A 206 17.02 -23.30 10.12
CA ALA A 206 18.28 -22.57 9.97
C ALA A 206 19.02 -22.43 11.32
N LEU A 207 18.30 -22.46 12.44
CA LEU A 207 18.92 -22.54 13.75
C LEU A 207 19.31 -24.01 14.03
N PRO A 208 20.56 -24.27 14.43
CA PRO A 208 21.00 -25.61 14.77
C PRO A 208 20.16 -26.11 15.95
N LYS A 209 19.50 -27.25 15.74
CA LYS A 209 18.78 -27.95 16.81
C LYS A 209 19.59 -29.14 17.23
N PRO A 210 20.20 -29.10 18.42
CA PRO A 210 20.98 -30.22 18.89
C PRO A 210 20.05 -31.44 19.11
N ALA A 211 20.29 -32.49 18.36
CA ALA A 211 19.72 -33.79 18.68
C ALA A 211 20.69 -34.53 19.55
N VAL A 212 20.23 -34.90 20.74
CA VAL A 212 21.04 -35.58 21.75
C VAL A 212 20.77 -37.07 21.68
N ILE A 213 21.79 -37.82 21.35
CA ILE A 213 21.75 -39.30 21.51
C ILE A 213 22.29 -39.61 22.91
N MET A 214 21.42 -40.02 23.78
CA MET A 214 21.79 -40.38 25.15
C MET A 214 22.75 -41.57 25.17
N ALA A 215 23.61 -41.63 26.19
CA ALA A 215 24.49 -42.77 26.38
C ALA A 215 23.68 -44.07 26.52
N PRO A 216 24.20 -45.24 26.07
CA PRO A 216 23.46 -46.51 26.07
C PRO A 216 22.95 -46.97 27.45
N ASN A 217 23.54 -46.46 28.52
CA ASN A 217 23.20 -46.76 29.92
C ASN A 217 22.45 -45.62 30.63
N ALA A 218 22.05 -44.61 29.92
CA ALA A 218 21.26 -43.50 30.48
C ALA A 218 19.87 -43.99 30.93
N THR A 219 19.46 -43.53 32.10
CA THR A 219 18.13 -43.82 32.68
C THR A 219 17.12 -42.77 32.23
N GLU A 220 15.82 -43.02 32.44
CA GLU A 220 14.77 -42.02 32.18
C GLU A 220 14.89 -40.80 33.10
N ASP A 221 15.45 -40.97 34.31
CA ASP A 221 15.70 -39.88 35.25
C ASP A 221 16.82 -38.94 34.74
N ASP A 222 17.77 -39.46 33.95
CA ASP A 222 18.83 -38.63 33.33
C ASP A 222 18.29 -37.80 32.19
N ARG A 223 17.13 -38.15 31.65
CA ARG A 223 16.54 -37.47 30.50
C ARG A 223 16.30 -35.97 30.72
N ALA A 224 15.85 -35.59 31.92
CA ALA A 224 15.62 -34.19 32.28
C ALA A 224 16.93 -33.38 32.24
N ALA A 225 18.04 -33.97 32.72
CA ALA A 225 19.36 -33.33 32.66
C ALA A 225 19.86 -33.19 31.22
N TYR A 226 19.60 -34.19 30.36
CA TYR A 226 19.96 -34.09 28.91
C TYR A 226 19.15 -33.00 28.20
N VAL A 227 17.85 -32.87 28.51
CA VAL A 227 16.98 -31.82 27.94
C VAL A 227 17.47 -30.44 28.37
N ALA A 228 17.75 -30.22 29.66
CA ALA A 228 18.26 -28.99 30.21
C ALA A 228 19.59 -28.57 29.53
N SER A 229 20.52 -29.53 29.37
CA SER A 229 21.81 -29.27 28.69
C SER A 229 21.62 -28.98 27.21
N ALA A 230 20.61 -29.53 26.53
CA ALA A 230 20.29 -29.22 25.15
C ALA A 230 19.74 -27.80 25.02
N GLU A 231 18.85 -27.36 25.91
CA GLU A 231 18.30 -26.00 25.97
C GLU A 231 19.42 -24.97 26.25
N GLU A 232 20.34 -25.27 27.16
CA GLU A 232 21.52 -24.40 27.41
C GLU A 232 22.40 -24.27 26.16
N THR A 233 22.59 -25.35 25.40
CA THR A 233 23.34 -25.33 24.15
C THR A 233 22.64 -24.51 23.08
N GLU A 234 21.30 -24.60 22.97
CA GLU A 234 20.50 -23.83 22.03
C GLU A 234 20.57 -22.32 22.37
N ASP A 235 20.61 -21.98 23.66
CA ASP A 235 20.80 -20.60 24.16
C ASP A 235 22.26 -20.07 24.02
N GLY A 236 23.17 -20.88 23.47
CA GLY A 236 24.60 -20.51 23.31
C GLY A 236 25.38 -20.53 24.62
N ARG A 237 24.87 -21.21 25.65
CA ARG A 237 25.55 -21.41 26.94
C ARG A 237 26.45 -22.65 26.88
N VAL A 238 27.43 -22.69 27.77
CA VAL A 238 28.28 -23.86 27.92
C VAL A 238 27.54 -24.95 28.66
N SER A 239 27.28 -26.05 27.98
CA SER A 239 26.65 -27.25 28.59
C SER A 239 27.66 -28.40 28.75
N VAL A 240 27.48 -29.22 29.78
CA VAL A 240 28.34 -30.36 30.05
C VAL A 240 27.55 -31.64 29.79
N TRP A 241 28.13 -32.50 28.93
CA TRP A 241 27.47 -33.74 28.49
C TRP A 241 28.14 -34.96 29.09
N PRO A 242 27.38 -35.99 29.52
CA PRO A 242 27.94 -37.22 29.97
C PRO A 242 28.77 -37.93 28.89
N SER A 243 29.78 -38.71 29.32
CA SER A 243 30.60 -39.49 28.42
C SER A 243 29.75 -40.52 27.63
N GLY A 244 29.94 -40.61 26.34
CA GLY A 244 29.16 -41.45 25.43
C GLY A 244 27.94 -40.80 24.81
N THR A 245 27.70 -39.49 25.09
CA THR A 245 26.68 -38.69 24.41
C THR A 245 27.19 -38.28 23.02
N ALA A 246 26.36 -38.46 22.00
CA ALA A 246 26.62 -37.91 20.67
C ALA A 246 25.66 -36.75 20.39
N LEU A 247 26.24 -35.60 20.03
CA LEU A 247 25.50 -34.45 19.53
C LEU A 247 25.41 -34.59 18.01
N THR A 248 24.22 -34.69 17.50
CA THR A 248 23.99 -34.68 16.03
C THR A 248 23.23 -33.44 15.71
N ASP A 249 23.76 -32.70 14.78
CA ASP A 249 23.09 -31.51 14.26
C ASP A 249 21.99 -31.95 13.29
N PHE A 250 20.74 -31.72 13.65
CA PHE A 250 19.60 -31.89 12.73
C PHE A 250 19.53 -30.66 11.81
N MET A 251 20.58 -30.44 11.06
CA MET A 251 20.64 -29.40 10.07
C MET A 251 19.87 -29.81 8.82
N GLY A 252 18.75 -29.21 8.59
CA GLY A 252 18.32 -28.97 7.24
C GLY A 252 19.38 -28.10 6.57
N GLY A 253 20.20 -28.67 5.69
CA GLY A 253 21.33 -27.97 5.10
C GLY A 253 20.92 -26.63 4.47
N SER A 254 21.86 -25.71 4.31
CA SER A 254 21.77 -24.35 3.74
C SER A 254 21.02 -24.23 2.38
N ARG A 255 20.66 -25.34 1.77
CA ARG A 255 19.91 -25.43 0.51
C ARG A 255 18.49 -24.83 0.54
N GLY A 256 17.95 -24.50 1.70
CA GLY A 256 16.61 -23.95 1.85
C GLY A 256 16.52 -22.43 1.80
N GLN A 257 17.64 -21.70 1.89
CA GLN A 257 17.62 -20.21 1.85
C GLN A 257 17.42 -19.68 0.43
N ASP A 258 18.09 -20.26 -0.55
CA ASP A 258 18.08 -19.77 -1.94
C ASP A 258 16.68 -19.73 -2.57
N PRO A 259 15.81 -20.74 -2.41
CA PRO A 259 14.48 -20.69 -2.99
C PRO A 259 13.61 -19.57 -2.44
N PHE A 260 13.71 -19.26 -1.14
CA PHE A 260 12.91 -18.19 -0.51
C PHE A 260 13.40 -16.82 -0.93
N SER A 261 14.70 -16.57 -0.91
CA SER A 261 15.28 -15.29 -1.34
C SER A 261 15.03 -15.04 -2.84
N ALA A 262 15.14 -16.07 -3.66
CA ALA A 262 14.81 -16.00 -5.09
C ALA A 262 13.32 -15.73 -5.31
N PHE A 263 12.43 -16.32 -4.50
CA PHE A 263 11.00 -16.08 -4.59
C PHE A 263 10.65 -14.63 -4.24
N VAL A 264 11.15 -14.10 -3.12
CA VAL A 264 10.91 -12.71 -2.70
C VAL A 264 11.42 -11.74 -3.76
N ARG A 265 12.67 -11.90 -4.21
CA ARG A 265 13.24 -11.10 -5.31
C ARG A 265 12.37 -11.14 -6.56
N HIS A 266 11.87 -12.30 -6.94
CA HIS A 266 10.98 -12.45 -8.10
C HIS A 266 9.66 -11.69 -7.90
N GLN A 267 9.09 -11.64 -6.68
CA GLN A 267 7.90 -10.83 -6.43
C GLN A 267 8.20 -9.34 -6.56
N ASP A 268 9.32 -8.85 -6.03
CA ASP A 268 9.75 -7.45 -6.15
C ASP A 268 9.99 -7.05 -7.61
N GLU A 269 10.63 -7.91 -8.39
CA GLU A 269 10.82 -7.70 -9.83
C GLU A 269 9.46 -7.59 -10.56
N ARG A 270 8.48 -8.42 -10.22
CA ARG A 270 7.13 -8.35 -10.79
C ARG A 270 6.40 -7.06 -10.43
N ILE A 271 6.57 -6.56 -9.20
CA ILE A 271 6.06 -5.25 -8.79
C ILE A 271 6.72 -4.18 -9.66
N ALA A 272 8.05 -4.13 -9.69
CA ALA A 272 8.80 -3.14 -10.44
C ALA A 272 8.39 -3.13 -11.92
N VAL A 273 8.27 -4.30 -12.57
CA VAL A 273 7.83 -4.44 -13.97
C VAL A 273 6.41 -3.90 -14.15
N SER A 274 5.48 -4.23 -13.26
CA SER A 274 4.08 -3.78 -13.35
C SER A 274 3.95 -2.25 -13.29
N TYR A 275 4.81 -1.60 -12.50
CA TYR A 275 4.78 -0.14 -12.32
C TYR A 275 5.68 0.64 -13.29
N THR A 276 6.69 0.01 -13.88
CA THR A 276 7.60 0.68 -14.81
C THR A 276 7.20 0.51 -16.27
N HIS A 277 6.64 -0.62 -16.67
CA HIS A 277 6.29 -0.93 -18.07
C HIS A 277 4.83 -0.66 -18.41
N LEU A 278 4.24 0.38 -17.85
CA LEU A 278 2.92 0.85 -18.25
C LEU A 278 2.99 1.38 -19.68
N ARG A 279 2.55 0.59 -20.64
CA ARG A 279 2.14 1.13 -21.93
C ARG A 279 0.87 1.97 -21.72
N ALA A 280 0.97 3.23 -22.07
CA ALA A 280 -0.13 4.18 -22.11
C ALA A 280 -1.28 3.66 -22.97
#